data_a7fd3ab746bd2342df14686396f79321
#
_entry.id   a7fd3ab746bd2342df14686396f79321
#
_cell.length_a   1.000
_cell.length_b   1.000
_cell.length_c   1.000
_cell.angle_alpha   90.00
_cell.angle_beta   90.00
_cell.angle_gamma   90.00
#
_symmetry.space_group_name_H-M   'P 1'
#
loop_
_entity.id
_entity.type
_entity.pdbx_description
1 polymer ?
#
loop_
_entity_poly.entity_id
_entity_poly.type
_entity_poly.pdbx_seq_one_letter_code
_entity_poly.pdbx_strand_id
1 'polypeptide(L)'
;SAASDVYKRQLGIPLAFAIGASCVTYILIYAPTFITMLPQRVWNGAYSELMIAMPLFMLAGELMNTGGITQRIINFCMELLRPIRGGLGEVNIVASMIFGGISGSSVADTSALGSILIPAMEKEGYPPEASAGITVASSTMGMIIPPSTPMIVYSMISGASVGALFVAGAVPGILIGLTQLVLVYIISAKKGWHPEKVKFDGKRAAKSLLSGIPALIMPLFIIICVSFGVCTASESAGVAVLYSMLVGFFVYKELTWKGVWEALKKTLISSSSIMLIIGFTTIFTWVLTMQKVPQTVGAFFMSLNMPAWAIALIFDVLILMIGTFID
;
A
#
# COMPACT_ATOMS: atom_id res chain seq x y z
N SER A 1 -10.89 -2.19 -9.22
CA SER A 1 -11.74 -3.32 -8.79
C SER A 1 -13.00 -3.41 -9.64
N ALA A 2 -13.64 -4.60 -9.66
CA ALA A 2 -14.83 -4.83 -10.48
C ALA A 2 -15.96 -3.82 -10.21
N ALA A 3 -16.16 -3.40 -8.96
CA ALA A 3 -17.18 -2.41 -8.61
C ALA A 3 -16.82 -1.00 -9.12
N SER A 4 -15.57 -0.56 -8.96
CA SER A 4 -15.08 0.70 -9.52
C SER A 4 -15.17 0.70 -11.05
N ASP A 5 -14.88 -0.43 -11.68
CA ASP A 5 -14.99 -0.58 -13.13
C ASP A 5 -16.44 -0.62 -13.61
N VAL A 6 -17.36 -1.19 -12.83
CA VAL A 6 -18.78 -1.16 -13.11
C VAL A 6 -19.31 0.27 -13.05
N TYR A 7 -18.98 1.05 -12.01
CA TYR A 7 -19.37 2.46 -11.91
C TYR A 7 -18.75 3.32 -13.01
N LYS A 8 -17.45 3.15 -13.30
CA LYS A 8 -16.79 3.85 -14.41
C LYS A 8 -17.36 3.46 -15.76
N ARG A 9 -17.70 2.20 -15.98
CA ARG A 9 -18.27 1.72 -17.24
C ARG A 9 -19.74 2.12 -17.43
N GLN A 10 -20.53 2.19 -16.36
CA GLN A 10 -21.95 2.51 -16.46
C GLN A 10 -22.26 4.00 -16.50
N LEU A 11 -21.56 4.83 -15.72
CA LEU A 11 -21.86 6.27 -15.60
C LEU A 11 -20.66 7.18 -15.90
N GLY A 12 -19.43 6.66 -15.97
CA GLY A 12 -18.23 7.45 -16.25
C GLY A 12 -17.85 8.46 -15.15
N ILE A 13 -18.52 8.43 -13.99
CA ILE A 13 -18.33 9.40 -12.92
C ILE A 13 -17.29 8.87 -11.93
N PRO A 14 -16.19 9.60 -11.67
CA PRO A 14 -15.25 9.22 -10.62
C PRO A 14 -15.91 9.21 -9.24
N LEU A 15 -15.56 8.22 -8.40
CA LEU A 15 -16.15 7.99 -7.08
C LEU A 15 -16.20 9.23 -6.20
N ALA A 16 -15.14 10.03 -6.20
CA ALA A 16 -15.06 11.29 -5.46
C ALA A 16 -16.23 12.24 -5.79
N PHE A 17 -16.52 12.43 -7.07
CA PHE A 17 -17.61 13.31 -7.52
C PHE A 17 -18.99 12.70 -7.22
N ALA A 18 -19.12 11.37 -7.27
CA ALA A 18 -20.38 10.71 -6.91
C ALA A 18 -20.71 10.91 -5.42
N ILE A 19 -19.72 10.76 -4.52
CA ILE A 19 -19.87 11.05 -3.10
C ILE A 19 -20.18 12.55 -2.88
N GLY A 20 -19.41 13.44 -3.51
CA GLY A 20 -19.59 14.87 -3.39
C GLY A 20 -20.99 15.31 -3.85
N ALA A 21 -21.43 14.87 -5.03
CA ALA A 21 -22.73 15.20 -5.59
C ALA A 21 -23.88 14.71 -4.70
N SER A 22 -23.81 13.48 -4.17
CA SER A 22 -24.82 12.95 -3.28
C SER A 22 -24.94 13.76 -1.98
N CYS A 23 -23.80 14.15 -1.39
CA CYS A 23 -23.77 15.00 -0.20
C CYS A 23 -24.32 16.39 -0.46
N VAL A 24 -23.93 17.01 -1.58
CA VAL A 24 -24.44 18.34 -1.98
C VAL A 24 -25.95 18.28 -2.18
N THR A 25 -26.45 17.28 -2.92
CA THR A 25 -27.87 17.09 -3.15
C THR A 25 -28.65 16.92 -1.84
N TYR A 26 -28.13 16.08 -0.93
CA TYR A 26 -28.74 15.88 0.38
C TYR A 26 -28.82 17.20 1.17
N ILE A 27 -27.74 17.95 1.23
CA ILE A 27 -27.68 19.22 1.99
C ILE A 27 -28.63 20.27 1.38
N LEU A 28 -28.69 20.35 0.06
CA LEU A 28 -29.64 21.30 -0.62
C LEU A 28 -31.07 20.99 -0.28
N ILE A 29 -31.46 19.75 -0.15
CA ILE A 29 -32.85 19.32 0.11
C ILE A 29 -33.20 19.43 1.59
N TYR A 30 -32.33 18.97 2.49
CA TYR A 30 -32.68 18.79 3.90
C TYR A 30 -32.04 19.80 4.85
N ALA A 31 -30.96 20.49 4.44
CA ALA A 31 -30.22 21.40 5.30
C ALA A 31 -29.53 22.55 4.51
N PRO A 32 -30.27 23.35 3.72
CA PRO A 32 -29.72 24.34 2.77
C PRO A 32 -28.86 25.43 3.44
N THR A 33 -29.07 25.69 4.72
CA THR A 33 -28.27 26.66 5.49
C THR A 33 -26.79 26.25 5.64
N PHE A 34 -26.47 24.94 5.51
CA PHE A 34 -25.11 24.45 5.66
C PHE A 34 -24.30 24.41 4.34
N ILE A 35 -24.88 24.81 3.21
CA ILE A 35 -24.23 24.78 1.90
C ILE A 35 -22.93 25.60 1.89
N THR A 36 -22.90 26.70 2.61
CA THR A 36 -21.73 27.59 2.72
C THR A 36 -20.55 26.94 3.48
N MET A 37 -20.82 25.91 4.29
CA MET A 37 -19.79 25.18 5.04
C MET A 37 -19.11 24.08 4.22
N LEU A 38 -19.68 23.69 3.07
CA LEU A 38 -19.14 22.59 2.24
C LEU A 38 -17.69 22.83 1.79
N PRO A 39 -17.33 23.98 1.19
CA PRO A 39 -15.96 24.22 0.76
C PRO A 39 -14.95 24.14 1.92
N GLN A 40 -15.34 24.71 3.07
CA GLN A 40 -14.48 24.66 4.26
C GLN A 40 -14.30 23.23 4.79
N ARG A 41 -15.33 22.39 4.74
CA ARG A 41 -15.26 20.98 5.16
C ARG A 41 -14.36 20.16 4.23
N VAL A 42 -14.50 20.34 2.92
CA VAL A 42 -13.60 19.68 1.94
C VAL A 42 -12.16 20.10 2.19
N TRP A 43 -11.93 21.41 2.36
CA TRP A 43 -10.60 21.95 2.62
C TRP A 43 -9.99 21.37 3.92
N ASN A 44 -10.74 21.39 5.01
CA ASN A 44 -10.28 20.87 6.29
C ASN A 44 -10.02 19.34 6.23
N GLY A 45 -10.80 18.61 5.44
CA GLY A 45 -10.57 17.19 5.21
C GLY A 45 -9.29 16.91 4.42
N ALA A 46 -8.94 17.79 3.48
CA ALA A 46 -7.72 17.68 2.70
C ALA A 46 -6.50 18.33 3.37
N TYR A 47 -6.69 19.20 4.36
CA TYR A 47 -5.63 19.94 5.03
C TYR A 47 -5.30 19.32 6.39
N SER A 48 -4.37 18.36 6.39
CA SER A 48 -3.79 17.81 7.62
C SER A 48 -2.31 17.53 7.40
N GLU A 49 -1.53 17.56 8.47
CA GLU A 49 -0.11 17.24 8.44
C GLU A 49 0.14 15.81 7.92
N LEU A 50 -0.72 14.86 8.29
CA LEU A 50 -0.65 13.49 7.83
C LEU A 50 -0.90 13.34 6.32
N MET A 51 -1.70 14.25 5.74
CA MET A 51 -1.97 14.28 4.29
C MET A 51 -0.73 14.63 3.47
N ILE A 52 0.23 15.35 4.04
CA ILE A 52 1.50 15.66 3.38
C ILE A 52 2.39 14.41 3.32
N ALA A 53 2.33 13.56 4.34
CA ALA A 53 3.11 12.33 4.39
C ALA A 53 2.79 11.38 3.23
N MET A 54 1.52 11.25 2.85
CA MET A 54 1.06 10.33 1.83
C MET A 54 1.71 10.58 0.45
N PRO A 55 1.60 11.77 -0.17
CA PRO A 55 2.26 12.05 -1.45
C PRO A 55 3.79 11.96 -1.37
N LEU A 56 4.38 12.31 -0.23
CA LEU A 56 5.82 12.20 -0.06
C LEU A 56 6.29 10.73 -0.02
N PHE A 57 5.58 9.83 0.68
CA PHE A 57 5.90 8.39 0.63
C PHE A 57 5.69 7.81 -0.76
N MET A 58 4.60 8.19 -1.44
CA MET A 58 4.37 7.76 -2.82
C MET A 58 5.48 8.25 -3.76
N LEU A 59 5.92 9.50 -3.60
CA LEU A 59 7.03 10.06 -4.37
C LEU A 59 8.35 9.32 -4.07
N ALA A 60 8.63 9.04 -2.80
CA ALA A 60 9.81 8.27 -2.42
C ALA A 60 9.81 6.89 -3.09
N GLY A 61 8.68 6.17 -3.08
CA GLY A 61 8.52 4.88 -3.74
C GLY A 61 8.73 4.95 -5.26
N GLU A 62 8.15 5.94 -5.94
CA GLU A 62 8.34 6.14 -7.38
C GLU A 62 9.80 6.51 -7.73
N LEU A 63 10.45 7.35 -6.91
CA LEU A 63 11.86 7.69 -7.09
C LEU A 63 12.78 6.48 -6.86
N MET A 64 12.47 5.65 -5.88
CA MET A 64 13.21 4.41 -5.62
C MET A 64 13.06 3.42 -6.79
N ASN A 65 11.86 3.32 -7.35
CA ASN A 65 11.61 2.47 -8.51
C ASN A 65 12.39 2.98 -9.74
N THR A 66 12.28 4.27 -10.07
CA THR A 66 12.99 4.88 -11.21
C THR A 66 14.50 4.97 -11.01
N GLY A 67 14.97 5.06 -9.77
CA GLY A 67 16.38 5.13 -9.39
C GLY A 67 17.12 3.79 -9.32
N GLY A 68 16.47 2.67 -9.76
CA GLY A 68 17.09 1.35 -9.84
C GLY A 68 17.19 0.60 -8.51
N ILE A 69 16.55 1.10 -7.46
CA ILE A 69 16.54 0.46 -6.13
C ILE A 69 15.76 -0.86 -6.20
N THR A 70 14.60 -0.87 -6.84
CA THR A 70 13.75 -2.05 -7.03
C THR A 70 14.50 -3.21 -7.68
N GLN A 71 15.28 -2.93 -8.74
CA GLN A 71 16.06 -3.97 -9.42
C GLN A 71 17.11 -4.60 -8.51
N ARG A 72 17.70 -3.84 -7.59
CA ARG A 72 18.70 -4.34 -6.64
C ARG A 72 18.08 -5.21 -5.55
N ILE A 73 16.88 -4.85 -5.10
CA ILE A 73 16.11 -5.69 -4.18
C ILE A 73 15.78 -7.03 -4.85
N ILE A 74 15.27 -7.01 -6.09
CA ILE A 74 14.98 -8.22 -6.85
C ILE A 74 16.24 -9.06 -7.02
N ASN A 75 17.35 -8.46 -7.44
CA ASN A 75 18.61 -9.16 -7.63
C ASN A 75 19.11 -9.81 -6.33
N PHE A 76 19.00 -9.12 -5.21
CA PHE A 76 19.35 -9.69 -3.90
C PHE A 76 18.45 -10.88 -3.56
N CYS A 77 17.14 -10.76 -3.70
CA CYS A 77 16.20 -11.85 -3.47
C CYS A 77 16.44 -13.03 -4.41
N MET A 78 16.79 -12.76 -5.68
CA MET A 78 17.15 -13.78 -6.68
C MET A 78 18.36 -14.60 -6.26
N GLU A 79 19.44 -13.97 -5.82
CA GLU A 79 20.65 -14.67 -5.39
C GLU A 79 20.43 -15.50 -4.12
N LEU A 80 19.53 -15.07 -3.25
CA LEU A 80 19.24 -15.72 -1.98
C LEU A 80 18.25 -16.89 -2.13
N LEU A 81 17.17 -16.71 -2.88
CA LEU A 81 15.99 -17.59 -2.85
C LEU A 81 15.82 -18.43 -4.12
N ARG A 82 16.41 -18.05 -5.25
CA ARG A 82 16.30 -18.81 -6.49
C ARG A 82 16.77 -20.25 -6.37
N PRO A 83 17.78 -20.62 -5.56
CA PRO A 83 18.17 -22.02 -5.35
C PRO A 83 17.14 -22.86 -4.61
N ILE A 84 16.14 -22.25 -3.96
CA ILE A 84 15.10 -22.93 -3.20
C ILE A 84 13.99 -23.41 -4.14
N ARG A 85 13.25 -24.44 -3.73
CA ARG A 85 12.06 -24.91 -4.47
C ARG A 85 11.03 -23.80 -4.54
N GLY A 86 10.50 -23.56 -5.75
CA GLY A 86 9.63 -22.43 -5.97
C GLY A 86 10.37 -21.09 -6.10
N GLY A 87 11.68 -21.12 -6.38
CA GLY A 87 12.62 -20.00 -6.31
C GLY A 87 12.11 -18.64 -6.74
N LEU A 88 11.59 -18.51 -7.97
CA LEU A 88 11.06 -17.20 -8.42
C LEU A 88 9.75 -16.80 -7.73
N GLY A 89 8.92 -17.75 -7.34
CA GLY A 89 7.73 -17.46 -6.52
C GLY A 89 8.11 -16.96 -5.13
N GLU A 90 9.11 -17.56 -4.50
CA GLU A 90 9.67 -17.13 -3.22
C GLU A 90 10.33 -15.74 -3.33
N VAL A 91 11.08 -15.50 -4.42
CA VAL A 91 11.64 -14.18 -4.75
C VAL A 91 10.57 -13.14 -4.85
N ASN A 92 9.46 -13.44 -5.52
CA ASN A 92 8.34 -12.51 -5.68
C ASN A 92 7.75 -12.11 -4.32
N ILE A 93 7.52 -13.06 -3.43
CA ILE A 93 6.97 -12.81 -2.10
C ILE A 93 7.93 -11.96 -1.25
N VAL A 94 9.21 -12.35 -1.17
CA VAL A 94 10.18 -11.61 -0.34
C VAL A 94 10.47 -10.22 -0.92
N ALA A 95 10.56 -10.11 -2.26
CA ALA A 95 10.69 -8.82 -2.90
C ALA A 95 9.47 -7.93 -2.62
N SER A 96 8.24 -8.47 -2.64
CA SER A 96 7.02 -7.74 -2.27
C SER A 96 7.01 -7.32 -0.80
N MET A 97 7.49 -8.17 0.13
CA MET A 97 7.62 -7.79 1.55
C MET A 97 8.55 -6.59 1.74
N ILE A 98 9.68 -6.58 1.05
CA ILE A 98 10.66 -5.49 1.16
C ILE A 98 10.15 -4.25 0.42
N PHE A 99 9.66 -4.41 -0.80
CA PHE A 99 9.21 -3.31 -1.65
C PHE A 99 7.92 -2.69 -1.13
N GLY A 100 7.03 -3.49 -0.54
CA GLY A 100 5.83 -3.01 0.14
C GLY A 100 6.15 -2.01 1.25
N GLY A 101 7.20 -2.29 2.04
CA GLY A 101 7.75 -1.36 3.02
C GLY A 101 8.39 -0.08 2.45
N ILE A 102 8.30 0.14 1.15
CA ILE A 102 8.83 1.32 0.45
C ILE A 102 7.72 2.07 -0.27
N SER A 103 6.93 1.35 -1.07
CA SER A 103 5.89 1.92 -1.94
C SER A 103 4.61 2.25 -1.18
N GLY A 104 4.28 1.49 -0.17
CA GLY A 104 3.03 1.59 0.58
C GLY A 104 1.76 1.35 -0.26
N SER A 105 1.89 0.72 -1.44
CA SER A 105 0.82 0.55 -2.43
C SER A 105 0.90 -0.79 -3.14
N SER A 106 -0.15 -1.61 -3.03
CA SER A 106 -0.22 -2.90 -3.72
C SER A 106 -0.24 -2.76 -5.26
N VAL A 107 -0.83 -1.70 -5.77
CA VAL A 107 -0.88 -1.43 -7.22
C VAL A 107 0.52 -1.12 -7.76
N ALA A 108 1.28 -0.29 -7.04
CA ALA A 108 2.66 0.01 -7.40
C ALA A 108 3.54 -1.24 -7.36
N ASP A 109 3.38 -2.07 -6.32
CA ASP A 109 4.11 -3.33 -6.16
C ASP A 109 3.79 -4.32 -7.30
N THR A 110 2.52 -4.55 -7.56
CA THR A 110 2.07 -5.44 -8.66
C THR A 110 2.63 -4.97 -10.00
N SER A 111 2.61 -3.68 -10.25
CA SER A 111 3.12 -3.10 -11.51
C SER A 111 4.64 -3.22 -11.63
N ALA A 112 5.37 -2.84 -10.58
CA ALA A 112 6.83 -2.82 -10.59
C ALA A 112 7.43 -4.24 -10.60
N LEU A 113 7.04 -5.07 -9.62
CA LEU A 113 7.57 -6.44 -9.48
C LEU A 113 6.99 -7.37 -10.54
N GLY A 114 5.68 -7.24 -10.83
CA GLY A 114 5.01 -8.08 -11.82
C GLY A 114 5.56 -7.93 -13.23
N SER A 115 5.91 -6.71 -13.64
CA SER A 115 6.51 -6.47 -14.96
C SER A 115 7.85 -7.20 -15.18
N ILE A 116 8.56 -7.50 -14.11
CA ILE A 116 9.86 -8.17 -14.13
C ILE A 116 9.73 -9.66 -13.83
N LEU A 117 8.99 -9.99 -12.76
CA LEU A 117 8.97 -11.35 -12.22
C LEU A 117 7.97 -12.27 -12.93
N ILE A 118 6.82 -11.77 -13.41
CA ILE A 118 5.85 -12.61 -14.13
C ILE A 118 6.49 -13.22 -15.40
N PRO A 119 7.10 -12.44 -16.31
CA PRO A 119 7.76 -13.02 -17.47
C PRO A 119 8.93 -13.95 -17.13
N ALA A 120 9.62 -13.69 -16.01
CA ALA A 120 10.70 -14.56 -15.54
C ALA A 120 10.17 -15.90 -15.01
N MET A 121 9.07 -15.88 -14.24
CA MET A 121 8.41 -17.07 -13.73
C MET A 121 7.84 -17.93 -14.85
N GLU A 122 7.19 -17.33 -15.85
CA GLU A 122 6.67 -18.03 -17.02
C GLU A 122 7.77 -18.74 -17.80
N LYS A 123 8.94 -18.10 -17.98
CA LYS A 123 10.12 -18.71 -18.61
C LYS A 123 10.66 -19.90 -17.83
N GLU A 124 10.50 -19.92 -16.50
CA GLU A 124 10.90 -21.04 -15.63
C GLU A 124 9.79 -22.11 -15.49
N GLY A 125 8.71 -22.01 -16.26
CA GLY A 125 7.66 -23.03 -16.35
C GLY A 125 6.52 -22.84 -15.36
N TYR A 126 6.37 -21.67 -14.73
CA TYR A 126 5.16 -21.35 -13.98
C TYR A 126 3.99 -21.06 -14.93
N PRO A 127 2.78 -21.57 -14.66
CA PRO A 127 1.60 -21.17 -15.41
C PRO A 127 1.35 -19.65 -15.27
N PRO A 128 0.87 -18.96 -16.32
CA PRO A 128 0.59 -17.52 -16.27
C PRO A 128 -0.33 -17.12 -15.11
N GLU A 129 -1.37 -17.93 -14.86
CA GLU A 129 -2.33 -17.71 -13.78
C GLU A 129 -1.67 -17.79 -12.40
N ALA A 130 -0.72 -18.73 -12.24
CA ALA A 130 0.02 -18.87 -10.98
C ALA A 130 1.00 -17.71 -10.78
N SER A 131 1.70 -17.30 -11.83
CA SER A 131 2.63 -16.16 -11.80
C SER A 131 1.90 -14.87 -11.44
N ALA A 132 0.77 -14.60 -12.09
CA ALA A 132 -0.07 -13.46 -11.78
C ALA A 132 -0.67 -13.56 -10.38
N GLY A 133 -1.19 -14.74 -9.99
CA GLY A 133 -1.80 -14.98 -8.69
C GLY A 133 -0.82 -14.77 -7.53
N ILE A 134 0.41 -15.29 -7.63
CA ILE A 134 1.46 -15.08 -6.62
C ILE A 134 1.81 -13.60 -6.52
N THR A 135 1.98 -12.91 -7.65
CA THR A 135 2.33 -11.49 -7.69
C THR A 135 1.25 -10.62 -7.06
N VAL A 136 -0.02 -10.85 -7.40
CA VAL A 136 -1.15 -10.09 -6.83
C VAL A 136 -1.31 -10.38 -5.34
N ALA A 137 -1.22 -11.65 -4.94
CA ALA A 137 -1.34 -12.03 -3.53
C ALA A 137 -0.18 -11.46 -2.68
N SER A 138 1.06 -11.49 -3.19
CA SER A 138 2.21 -10.94 -2.45
C SER A 138 2.17 -9.41 -2.37
N SER A 139 1.71 -8.73 -3.40
CA SER A 139 1.66 -7.25 -3.41
C SER A 139 0.66 -6.68 -2.40
N THR A 140 -0.32 -7.45 -1.92
CA THR A 140 -1.23 -6.99 -0.85
C THR A 140 -0.48 -6.64 0.44
N MET A 141 0.68 -7.25 0.68
CA MET A 141 1.53 -6.91 1.82
C MET A 141 2.05 -5.49 1.79
N GLY A 142 2.15 -4.86 0.61
CA GLY A 142 2.53 -3.46 0.46
C GLY A 142 1.57 -2.46 1.12
N MET A 143 0.34 -2.87 1.39
CA MET A 143 -0.61 -2.05 2.16
C MET A 143 -0.60 -2.35 3.66
N ILE A 144 0.09 -3.42 4.08
CA ILE A 144 0.10 -3.88 5.48
C ILE A 144 1.48 -3.65 6.12
N ILE A 145 2.57 -3.90 5.38
CA ILE A 145 3.93 -3.66 5.87
C ILE A 145 4.26 -2.16 5.81
N PRO A 146 4.69 -1.54 6.92
CA PRO A 146 4.99 -0.11 6.95
C PRO A 146 6.20 0.29 6.07
N PRO A 147 6.21 1.53 5.55
CA PRO A 147 5.15 2.54 5.57
C PRO A 147 3.99 2.22 4.63
N SER A 148 2.78 2.41 5.08
CA SER A 148 1.55 2.05 4.36
C SER A 148 0.64 3.26 4.19
N THR A 149 0.27 3.58 2.94
CA THR A 149 -0.65 4.68 2.63
C THR A 149 -2.03 4.50 3.30
N PRO A 150 -2.67 3.32 3.26
CA PRO A 150 -3.93 3.09 3.96
C PRO A 150 -3.85 3.30 5.48
N MET A 151 -2.73 2.96 6.12
CA MET A 151 -2.55 3.18 7.56
C MET A 151 -2.46 4.66 7.91
N ILE A 152 -1.84 5.48 7.05
CA ILE A 152 -1.77 6.94 7.23
C ILE A 152 -3.17 7.54 7.12
N VAL A 153 -3.95 7.12 6.11
CA VAL A 153 -5.34 7.54 5.95
C VAL A 153 -6.20 7.11 7.13
N TYR A 154 -6.04 5.88 7.60
CA TYR A 154 -6.74 5.37 8.77
C TYR A 154 -6.38 6.18 10.04
N SER A 155 -5.11 6.47 10.26
CA SER A 155 -4.64 7.32 11.35
C SER A 155 -5.34 8.69 11.36
N MET A 156 -5.46 9.30 10.19
CA MET A 156 -6.10 10.60 10.04
C MET A 156 -7.59 10.57 10.43
N ILE A 157 -8.30 9.50 10.07
CA ILE A 157 -9.74 9.37 10.34
C ILE A 157 -10.00 8.93 11.79
N SER A 158 -9.20 7.99 12.31
CA SER A 158 -9.39 7.39 13.63
C SER A 158 -8.74 8.17 14.77
N GLY A 159 -7.77 9.05 14.46
CA GLY A 159 -6.92 9.69 15.47
C GLY A 159 -5.87 8.76 16.09
N ALA A 160 -5.73 7.53 15.59
CA ALA A 160 -4.72 6.58 16.05
C ALA A 160 -3.31 7.04 15.64
N SER A 161 -2.31 6.76 16.47
CA SER A 161 -0.90 7.07 16.15
C SER A 161 -0.41 6.29 14.93
N VAL A 162 0.20 6.98 13.96
CA VAL A 162 0.81 6.34 12.77
C VAL A 162 1.88 5.33 13.20
N GLY A 163 2.73 5.68 14.16
CA GLY A 163 3.75 4.77 14.67
C GLY A 163 3.17 3.51 15.30
N ALA A 164 2.09 3.64 16.07
CA ALA A 164 1.39 2.48 16.64
C ALA A 164 0.78 1.59 15.55
N LEU A 165 0.21 2.18 14.50
CA LEU A 165 -0.33 1.43 13.35
C LEU A 165 0.77 0.73 12.56
N PHE A 166 1.93 1.36 12.38
CA PHE A 166 3.07 0.75 11.71
C PHE A 166 3.58 -0.47 12.46
N VAL A 167 3.75 -0.37 13.77
CA VAL A 167 4.14 -1.52 14.61
C VAL A 167 3.08 -2.62 14.57
N ALA A 168 1.80 -2.25 14.67
CA ALA A 168 0.70 -3.20 14.62
C ALA A 168 0.58 -3.92 13.27
N GLY A 169 0.89 -3.25 12.16
CA GLY A 169 0.83 -3.84 10.81
C GLY A 169 2.04 -4.68 10.45
N ALA A 170 3.20 -4.39 11.03
CA ALA A 170 4.43 -5.13 10.72
C ALA A 170 4.30 -6.63 11.04
N VAL A 171 3.73 -6.99 12.18
CA VAL A 171 3.59 -8.40 12.60
C VAL A 171 2.65 -9.17 11.69
N PRO A 172 1.42 -8.75 11.42
CA PRO A 172 0.53 -9.42 10.47
C PRO A 172 1.13 -9.50 9.06
N GLY A 173 1.77 -8.42 8.59
CA GLY A 173 2.41 -8.38 7.27
C GLY A 173 3.49 -9.45 7.12
N ILE A 174 4.35 -9.60 8.12
CA ILE A 174 5.38 -10.65 8.14
C ILE A 174 4.73 -12.04 8.20
N LEU A 175 3.71 -12.23 9.02
CA LEU A 175 3.00 -13.52 9.13
C LEU A 175 2.36 -13.93 7.80
N ILE A 176 1.71 -12.98 7.11
CA ILE A 176 1.15 -13.21 5.77
C ILE A 176 2.25 -13.60 4.79
N GLY A 177 3.38 -12.90 4.79
CA GLY A 177 4.52 -13.22 3.94
C GLY A 177 5.05 -14.62 4.22
N LEU A 178 5.27 -14.99 5.47
CA LEU A 178 5.73 -16.32 5.86
C LEU A 178 4.75 -17.42 5.45
N THR A 179 3.44 -17.20 5.62
CA THR A 179 2.43 -18.18 5.19
C THR A 179 2.39 -18.34 3.68
N GLN A 180 2.55 -17.26 2.92
CA GLN A 180 2.65 -17.30 1.46
C GLN A 180 3.92 -18.04 1.00
N LEU A 181 5.07 -17.81 1.64
CA LEU A 181 6.31 -18.55 1.37
C LEU A 181 6.09 -20.06 1.54
N VAL A 182 5.56 -20.47 2.69
CA VAL A 182 5.27 -21.89 2.94
C VAL A 182 4.30 -22.47 1.90
N LEU A 183 3.27 -21.71 1.54
CA LEU A 183 2.26 -22.16 0.56
C LEU A 183 2.89 -22.33 -0.83
N VAL A 184 3.65 -21.35 -1.31
CA VAL A 184 4.33 -21.41 -2.62
C VAL A 184 5.35 -22.53 -2.65
N TYR A 185 6.13 -22.72 -1.59
CA TYR A 185 7.05 -23.83 -1.47
C TYR A 185 6.35 -25.19 -1.61
N ILE A 186 5.23 -25.40 -0.91
CA ILE A 186 4.46 -26.65 -0.95
C ILE A 186 3.85 -26.88 -2.34
N ILE A 187 3.25 -25.84 -2.93
CA ILE A 187 2.63 -25.94 -4.26
C ILE A 187 3.69 -26.24 -5.32
N SER A 188 4.81 -25.54 -5.29
CA SER A 188 5.93 -25.72 -6.21
C SER A 188 6.52 -27.13 -6.10
N ALA A 189 6.61 -27.66 -4.88
CA ALA A 189 7.06 -29.04 -4.66
C ALA A 189 6.10 -30.08 -5.24
N LYS A 190 4.78 -29.83 -5.17
CA LYS A 190 3.75 -30.74 -5.71
C LYS A 190 3.58 -30.63 -7.22
N LYS A 191 3.73 -29.44 -7.77
CA LYS A 191 3.49 -29.12 -9.18
C LYS A 191 4.76 -29.22 -10.04
N GLY A 192 5.91 -29.43 -9.41
CA GLY A 192 7.19 -29.54 -10.12
C GLY A 192 7.70 -28.19 -10.66
N TRP A 193 7.29 -27.07 -10.10
CA TRP A 193 7.81 -25.75 -10.44
C TRP A 193 9.20 -25.59 -9.81
N HIS A 194 10.20 -26.16 -10.44
CA HIS A 194 11.57 -26.14 -9.96
C HIS A 194 12.42 -25.29 -10.90
N PRO A 195 13.25 -24.40 -10.36
CA PRO A 195 14.28 -23.79 -11.17
C PRO A 195 15.25 -24.88 -11.65
N GLU A 196 15.86 -24.68 -12.81
CA GLU A 196 17.10 -25.38 -13.12
C GLU A 196 18.00 -25.28 -11.90
N LYS A 197 18.76 -26.37 -11.59
CA LYS A 197 19.60 -26.49 -10.40
C LYS A 197 20.62 -25.33 -10.30
N VAL A 198 20.17 -24.18 -9.86
CA VAL A 198 21.03 -23.02 -9.61
C VAL A 198 21.72 -23.26 -8.27
N LYS A 199 23.04 -23.36 -8.31
CA LYS A 199 23.84 -23.49 -7.09
C LYS A 199 23.90 -22.16 -6.37
N PHE A 200 23.73 -22.18 -5.05
CA PHE A 200 23.93 -21.00 -4.20
C PHE A 200 25.39 -20.54 -4.28
N ASP A 201 25.60 -19.29 -4.67
CA ASP A 201 26.90 -18.64 -4.67
C ASP A 201 26.95 -17.54 -3.60
N GLY A 202 27.56 -17.88 -2.47
CA GLY A 202 27.65 -16.96 -1.33
C GLY A 202 28.40 -15.65 -1.65
N LYS A 203 29.37 -15.66 -2.60
CA LYS A 203 30.08 -14.43 -3.00
C LYS A 203 29.16 -13.50 -3.80
N ARG A 204 28.34 -14.05 -4.69
CA ARG A 204 27.36 -13.28 -5.45
C ARG A 204 26.27 -12.73 -4.53
N ALA A 205 25.74 -13.57 -3.62
CA ALA A 205 24.77 -13.14 -2.63
C ALA A 205 25.29 -12.01 -1.74
N ALA A 206 26.53 -12.11 -1.24
CA ALA A 206 27.15 -11.04 -0.45
C ALA A 206 27.36 -9.75 -1.25
N LYS A 207 27.78 -9.84 -2.51
CA LYS A 207 27.92 -8.69 -3.39
C LYS A 207 26.57 -8.02 -3.68
N SER A 208 25.54 -8.84 -3.91
CA SER A 208 24.18 -8.37 -4.16
C SER A 208 23.58 -7.70 -2.91
N LEU A 209 23.83 -8.28 -1.72
CA LEU A 209 23.47 -7.67 -0.45
C LEU A 209 24.12 -6.30 -0.28
N LEU A 210 25.44 -6.19 -0.46
CA LEU A 210 26.16 -4.92 -0.34
C LEU A 210 25.59 -3.84 -1.28
N SER A 211 25.23 -4.21 -2.51
CA SER A 211 24.59 -3.28 -3.44
C SER A 211 23.15 -2.94 -3.05
N GLY A 212 22.47 -3.83 -2.33
CA GLY A 212 21.10 -3.66 -1.84
C GLY A 212 20.99 -2.94 -0.49
N ILE A 213 22.08 -2.85 0.29
CA ILE A 213 22.06 -2.19 1.61
C ILE A 213 21.42 -0.79 1.56
N PRO A 214 21.78 0.11 0.65
CA PRO A 214 21.14 1.42 0.58
C PRO A 214 19.62 1.33 0.35
N ALA A 215 19.15 0.32 -0.39
CA ALA A 215 17.73 0.09 -0.59
C ALA A 215 17.01 -0.37 0.69
N LEU A 216 17.66 -1.20 1.50
CA LEU A 216 17.09 -1.80 2.70
C LEU A 216 17.10 -0.85 3.92
N ILE A 217 18.05 0.10 3.97
CA ILE A 217 18.15 1.08 5.05
C ILE A 217 16.89 1.93 5.15
N MET A 218 16.31 2.30 4.03
CA MET A 218 15.22 3.26 3.95
C MET A 218 13.94 2.79 4.68
N PRO A 219 13.36 1.60 4.39
CA PRO A 219 12.19 1.12 5.12
C PRO A 219 12.45 0.99 6.62
N LEU A 220 13.63 0.47 6.98
CA LEU A 220 14.03 0.33 8.38
C LEU A 220 14.12 1.69 9.09
N PHE A 221 14.71 2.68 8.42
CA PHE A 221 14.79 4.04 8.94
C PHE A 221 13.40 4.61 9.24
N ILE A 222 12.47 4.50 8.27
CA ILE A 222 11.11 5.03 8.45
C ILE A 222 10.41 4.33 9.62
N ILE A 223 10.43 2.99 9.65
CA ILE A 223 9.77 2.22 10.72
C ILE A 223 10.34 2.62 12.09
N ILE A 224 11.66 2.65 12.22
CA ILE A 224 12.31 2.99 13.48
C ILE A 224 11.97 4.43 13.89
N CYS A 225 12.19 5.41 13.01
CA CYS A 225 11.99 6.82 13.36
C CYS A 225 10.55 7.15 13.74
N VAL A 226 9.57 6.63 12.98
CA VAL A 226 8.15 6.89 13.23
C VAL A 226 7.64 6.11 14.45
N SER A 227 8.04 4.85 14.62
CA SER A 227 7.58 4.01 15.73
C SER A 227 8.13 4.44 17.08
N PHE A 228 9.37 4.93 17.12
CA PHE A 228 9.98 5.45 18.36
C PHE A 228 9.71 6.94 18.58
N GLY A 229 8.97 7.60 17.68
CA GLY A 229 8.61 9.02 17.83
C GLY A 229 9.80 9.98 17.64
N VAL A 230 10.86 9.54 16.94
CA VAL A 230 12.03 10.38 16.63
C VAL A 230 11.66 11.42 15.56
N CYS A 231 10.84 11.03 14.59
CA CYS A 231 10.32 11.89 13.53
C CYS A 231 8.82 11.66 13.36
N THR A 232 8.12 12.68 12.88
CA THR A 232 6.74 12.55 12.40
C THR A 232 6.70 11.73 11.10
N ALA A 233 5.51 11.26 10.71
CA ALA A 233 5.35 10.57 9.44
C ALA A 233 5.72 11.46 8.24
N SER A 234 5.37 12.76 8.31
CA SER A 234 5.66 13.74 7.26
C SER A 234 7.15 14.03 7.12
N GLU A 235 7.85 14.21 8.25
CA GLU A 235 9.30 14.40 8.26
C GLU A 235 10.03 13.17 7.73
N SER A 236 9.64 11.97 8.18
CA SER A 236 10.21 10.72 7.69
C SER A 236 9.99 10.54 6.18
N ALA A 237 8.82 10.91 5.67
CA ALA A 237 8.53 10.87 4.24
C ALA A 237 9.38 11.86 3.45
N GLY A 238 9.60 13.07 3.98
CA GLY A 238 10.50 14.06 3.38
C GLY A 238 11.95 13.58 3.32
N VAL A 239 12.45 13.00 4.41
CA VAL A 239 13.79 12.37 4.45
C VAL A 239 13.86 11.23 3.43
N ALA A 240 12.78 10.46 3.30
CA ALA A 240 12.67 9.38 2.34
C ALA A 240 12.85 9.83 0.89
N VAL A 241 12.20 10.92 0.50
CA VAL A 241 12.34 11.52 -0.83
C VAL A 241 13.77 11.96 -1.07
N LEU A 242 14.36 12.71 -0.14
CA LEU A 242 15.74 13.17 -0.25
C LEU A 242 16.73 12.00 -0.35
N TYR A 243 16.57 11.00 0.49
CA TYR A 243 17.40 9.80 0.46
C TYR A 243 17.29 9.07 -0.89
N SER A 244 16.08 8.88 -1.40
CA SER A 244 15.84 8.22 -2.69
C SER A 244 16.51 8.98 -3.84
N MET A 245 16.46 10.32 -3.82
CA MET A 245 17.16 11.15 -4.78
C MET A 245 18.68 11.01 -4.66
N LEU A 246 19.23 11.10 -3.44
CA LEU A 246 20.68 10.99 -3.22
C LEU A 246 21.19 9.61 -3.66
N VAL A 247 20.53 8.54 -3.28
CA VAL A 247 20.91 7.18 -3.67
C VAL A 247 20.78 6.99 -5.18
N GLY A 248 19.68 7.44 -5.77
CA GLY A 248 19.42 7.30 -7.20
C GLY A 248 20.40 8.08 -8.09
N PHE A 249 20.78 9.31 -7.70
CA PHE A 249 21.70 10.14 -8.47
C PHE A 249 23.17 9.80 -8.23
N PHE A 250 23.58 9.61 -6.98
CA PHE A 250 25.01 9.53 -6.63
C PHE A 250 25.51 8.12 -6.42
N VAL A 251 24.71 7.24 -5.82
CA VAL A 251 25.12 5.86 -5.53
C VAL A 251 24.88 4.96 -6.74
N TYR A 252 23.64 4.95 -7.25
CA TYR A 252 23.26 4.06 -8.34
C TYR A 252 23.42 4.71 -9.72
N LYS A 253 23.36 6.03 -9.80
CA LYS A 253 23.53 6.84 -11.03
C LYS A 253 22.54 6.45 -12.15
N GLU A 254 21.37 5.96 -11.77
CA GLU A 254 20.31 5.56 -12.69
C GLU A 254 19.19 6.59 -12.75
N LEU A 255 19.02 7.40 -11.69
CA LEU A 255 18.00 8.44 -11.66
C LEU A 255 18.41 9.61 -12.57
N THR A 256 17.47 10.06 -13.38
CA THR A 256 17.63 11.23 -14.25
C THR A 256 16.61 12.30 -13.88
N TRP A 257 16.87 13.56 -14.22
CA TRP A 257 15.90 14.64 -13.99
C TRP A 257 14.56 14.40 -14.69
N LYS A 258 14.58 13.73 -15.86
CA LYS A 258 13.35 13.29 -16.54
C LYS A 258 12.62 12.26 -15.71
N GLY A 259 13.33 11.30 -15.12
CA GLY A 259 12.75 10.29 -14.22
C GLY A 259 12.12 10.91 -12.97
N VAL A 260 12.77 11.92 -12.37
CA VAL A 260 12.20 12.68 -11.24
C VAL A 260 10.90 13.37 -11.64
N TRP A 261 10.85 13.99 -12.83
CA TRP A 261 9.65 14.65 -13.33
C TRP A 261 8.51 13.68 -13.61
N GLU A 262 8.80 12.50 -14.15
CA GLU A 262 7.82 11.44 -14.38
C GLU A 262 7.30 10.86 -13.05
N ALA A 263 8.18 10.62 -12.07
CA ALA A 263 7.80 10.20 -10.72
C ALA A 263 6.90 11.24 -10.05
N LEU A 264 7.23 12.52 -10.15
CA LEU A 264 6.44 13.62 -9.61
C LEU A 264 5.04 13.67 -10.25
N LYS A 265 4.94 13.56 -11.58
CA LYS A 265 3.65 13.54 -12.28
C LYS A 265 2.78 12.38 -11.85
N LYS A 266 3.31 11.16 -11.78
CA LYS A 266 2.57 9.97 -11.32
C LYS A 266 2.07 10.16 -9.90
N THR A 267 2.94 10.62 -9.02
CA THR A 267 2.59 10.88 -7.62
C THR A 267 1.49 11.93 -7.50
N LEU A 268 1.60 13.05 -8.24
CA LEU A 268 0.58 14.10 -8.21
C LEU A 268 -0.79 13.59 -8.66
N ILE A 269 -0.84 12.81 -9.74
CA ILE A 269 -2.11 12.25 -10.24
C ILE A 269 -2.74 11.31 -9.21
N SER A 270 -1.94 10.38 -8.68
CA SER A 270 -2.45 9.38 -7.73
C SER A 270 -2.83 10.01 -6.39
N SER A 271 -1.99 10.86 -5.82
CA SER A 271 -2.27 11.52 -4.54
C SER A 271 -3.44 12.49 -4.62
N SER A 272 -3.55 13.28 -5.71
CA SER A 272 -4.69 14.20 -5.90
C SER A 272 -6.03 13.47 -5.94
N SER A 273 -6.08 12.30 -6.59
CA SER A 273 -7.29 11.49 -6.64
C SER A 273 -7.71 11.02 -5.24
N ILE A 274 -6.75 10.54 -4.44
CA ILE A 274 -7.02 10.09 -3.08
C ILE A 274 -7.41 11.26 -2.18
N MET A 275 -6.69 12.39 -2.26
CA MET A 275 -6.99 13.59 -1.47
C MET A 275 -8.39 14.13 -1.77
N LEU A 276 -8.82 14.10 -3.03
CA LEU A 276 -10.16 14.51 -3.43
C LEU A 276 -11.24 13.57 -2.84
N ILE A 277 -11.01 12.25 -2.88
CA ILE A 277 -11.91 11.28 -2.26
C ILE A 277 -12.05 11.58 -0.75
N ILE A 278 -10.94 11.78 -0.05
CA ILE A 278 -10.93 12.05 1.38
C ILE A 278 -11.66 13.37 1.69
N GLY A 279 -11.42 14.43 0.91
CA GLY A 279 -12.12 15.69 1.08
C GLY A 279 -13.64 15.54 0.99
N PHE A 280 -14.15 14.83 -0.01
CA PHE A 280 -15.59 14.58 -0.13
C PHE A 280 -16.11 13.60 0.91
N THR A 281 -15.32 12.58 1.29
CA THR A 281 -15.69 11.65 2.36
C THR A 281 -15.84 12.35 3.71
N THR A 282 -15.09 13.41 3.96
CA THR A 282 -15.24 14.22 5.18
C THR A 282 -16.63 14.88 5.25
N ILE A 283 -17.18 15.35 4.12
CA ILE A 283 -18.57 15.85 4.08
C ILE A 283 -19.56 14.71 4.35
N PHE A 284 -19.34 13.57 3.71
CA PHE A 284 -20.20 12.39 3.88
C PHE A 284 -20.25 11.95 5.35
N THR A 285 -19.10 11.82 5.99
CA THR A 285 -19.01 11.50 7.43
C THR A 285 -19.71 12.55 8.31
N TRP A 286 -19.59 13.83 7.95
CA TRP A 286 -20.28 14.89 8.67
C TRP A 286 -21.80 14.77 8.53
N VAL A 287 -22.33 14.50 7.34
CA VAL A 287 -23.77 14.25 7.11
C VAL A 287 -24.26 13.06 7.93
N LEU A 288 -23.51 11.94 7.93
CA LEU A 288 -23.85 10.77 8.75
C LEU A 288 -23.86 11.08 10.25
N THR A 289 -22.93 11.92 10.71
CA THR A 289 -22.84 12.33 12.11
C THR A 289 -24.03 13.25 12.50
N MET A 290 -24.43 14.15 11.61
CA MET A 290 -25.65 14.97 11.81
C MET A 290 -26.91 14.10 11.96
N GLN A 291 -27.01 13.03 11.19
CA GLN A 291 -28.10 12.06 11.25
C GLN A 291 -27.98 11.07 12.41
N LYS A 292 -26.97 11.22 13.26
CA LYS A 292 -26.70 10.31 14.41
C LYS A 292 -26.54 8.85 14.01
N VAL A 293 -26.15 8.56 12.74
CA VAL A 293 -25.98 7.19 12.24
C VAL A 293 -24.97 6.42 13.09
N PRO A 294 -23.77 6.96 13.42
CA PRO A 294 -22.81 6.24 14.26
C PRO A 294 -23.36 5.88 15.63
N GLN A 295 -24.13 6.80 16.25
CA GLN A 295 -24.75 6.58 17.55
C GLN A 295 -25.83 5.50 17.49
N THR A 296 -26.65 5.49 16.44
CA THR A 296 -27.70 4.47 16.24
C THR A 296 -27.09 3.10 16.03
N VAL A 297 -26.03 3.01 15.19
CA VAL A 297 -25.29 1.75 14.96
C VAL A 297 -24.64 1.28 16.27
N GLY A 298 -23.98 2.17 17.00
CA GLY A 298 -23.38 1.84 18.28
C GLY A 298 -24.38 1.32 19.30
N ALA A 299 -25.54 2.00 19.43
CA ALA A 299 -26.64 1.55 20.33
C ALA A 299 -27.19 0.17 19.92
N PHE A 300 -27.32 -0.09 18.63
CA PHE A 300 -27.71 -1.40 18.13
C PHE A 300 -26.75 -2.51 18.58
N PHE A 301 -25.43 -2.32 18.37
CA PHE A 301 -24.44 -3.31 18.80
C PHE A 301 -24.38 -3.49 20.32
N MET A 302 -24.56 -2.41 21.09
CA MET A 302 -24.62 -2.49 22.55
C MET A 302 -25.88 -3.23 23.03
N SER A 303 -27.00 -3.13 22.32
CA SER A 303 -28.22 -3.85 22.64
C SER A 303 -28.14 -5.37 22.46
N LEU A 304 -27.18 -5.85 21.69
CA LEU A 304 -26.97 -7.28 21.46
C LEU A 304 -26.41 -8.02 22.70
N ASN A 305 -25.91 -7.27 23.71
CA ASN A 305 -25.30 -7.84 24.94
C ASN A 305 -24.23 -8.91 24.65
N MET A 306 -23.50 -8.77 23.54
CA MET A 306 -22.45 -9.69 23.13
C MET A 306 -21.11 -9.30 23.75
N PRO A 307 -20.21 -10.26 24.00
CA PRO A 307 -18.86 -9.96 24.44
C PRO A 307 -18.10 -9.20 23.34
N ALA A 308 -17.17 -8.31 23.74
CA ALA A 308 -16.45 -7.41 22.83
C ALA A 308 -15.76 -8.15 21.65
N TRP A 309 -15.19 -9.34 21.89
CA TRP A 309 -14.58 -10.15 20.83
C TRP A 309 -15.56 -10.60 19.74
N ALA A 310 -16.83 -10.90 20.12
CA ALA A 310 -17.84 -11.33 19.15
C ALA A 310 -18.31 -10.14 18.29
N ILE A 311 -18.43 -8.94 18.88
CA ILE A 311 -18.72 -7.71 18.15
C ILE A 311 -17.58 -7.41 17.18
N ALA A 312 -16.31 -7.51 17.61
CA ALA A 312 -15.16 -7.34 16.74
C ALA A 312 -15.18 -8.29 15.55
N LEU A 313 -15.48 -9.57 15.79
CA LEU A 313 -15.56 -10.59 14.73
C LEU A 313 -16.67 -10.27 13.71
N ILE A 314 -17.82 -9.75 14.17
CA ILE A 314 -18.89 -9.31 13.27
C ILE A 314 -18.42 -8.15 12.39
N PHE A 315 -17.70 -7.17 12.98
CA PHE A 315 -17.12 -6.08 12.21
C PHE A 315 -16.08 -6.57 11.20
N ASP A 316 -15.20 -7.50 11.57
CA ASP A 316 -14.23 -8.08 10.66
C ASP A 316 -14.90 -8.77 9.47
N VAL A 317 -15.95 -9.57 9.71
CA VAL A 317 -16.74 -10.21 8.65
C VAL A 317 -17.43 -9.18 7.77
N LEU A 318 -18.04 -8.15 8.34
CA LEU A 318 -18.67 -7.06 7.58
C LEU A 318 -17.66 -6.32 6.72
N ILE A 319 -16.48 -5.98 7.27
CA ILE A 319 -15.42 -5.30 6.53
C ILE A 319 -14.89 -6.18 5.39
N LEU A 320 -14.71 -7.48 5.63
CA LEU A 320 -14.32 -8.43 4.59
C LEU A 320 -15.36 -8.50 3.46
N MET A 321 -16.65 -8.57 3.81
CA MET A 321 -17.72 -8.57 2.81
C MET A 321 -17.75 -7.27 2.01
N ILE A 322 -17.68 -6.13 2.68
CA ILE A 322 -17.67 -4.80 2.05
C ILE A 322 -16.43 -4.64 1.17
N GLY A 323 -15.25 -5.00 1.68
CA GLY A 323 -13.98 -4.91 0.95
C GLY A 323 -13.88 -5.83 -0.26
N THR A 324 -14.72 -6.88 -0.36
CA THR A 324 -14.81 -7.71 -1.57
C THR A 324 -15.52 -6.98 -2.72
N PHE A 325 -16.42 -6.04 -2.41
CA PHE A 325 -17.24 -5.32 -3.40
C PHE A 325 -16.80 -3.88 -3.61
N ILE A 326 -16.17 -3.27 -2.61
CA ILE A 326 -15.75 -1.85 -2.61
C ILE A 326 -14.23 -1.82 -2.47
N ASP A 327 -13.57 -1.26 -3.49
CA ASP A 327 -12.12 -1.02 -3.50
C ASP A 327 -11.82 0.43 -3.21
#